data_1e186d5f32672a4c3401f0f92cc681b3
#
_entry.id   1e186d5f32672a4c3401f0f92cc681b3
#
_cell.length_a   1.000
_cell.length_b   1.000
_cell.length_c   1.000
_cell.angle_alpha   90.00
_cell.angle_beta   90.00
_cell.angle_gamma   90.00
#
_symmetry.space_group_name_H-M   'P 1'
#
loop_
_entity.id
_entity.type
_entity.pdbx_description
1 polymer ?
#
loop_
_entity_poly.entity_id
_entity_poly.type
_entity_poly.pdbx_seq_one_letter_code
_entity_poly.pdbx_strand_id
1 'polypeptide(L)'
;MASTNQEMLRHVVLIKFKEDTKPEDISRLEQEFRTLATVKINQVKQFEWGTHTGKDNRNQGYTHFFCLTFANQEDLDTYSNHDNHKEFVKHLKLHLDGSLVIDYFAKN
;
A
#
# COMPACT_ATOMS: atom_id res chain seq x y z
N MET A 1 -26.34 -4.57 -18.38
CA MET A 1 -25.79 -4.26 -18.20
C MET A 1 -24.86 -4.08 -18.03
N ALA A 2 -24.76 -4.20 -18.46
CA ALA A 2 -23.67 -4.17 -18.30
C ALA A 2 -22.72 -3.36 -17.81
N SER A 3 -22.82 -2.41 -17.54
CA SER A 3 -21.94 -1.59 -16.84
C SER A 3 -21.18 -2.25 -15.75
N THR A 4 -21.20 -3.51 -15.80
CA THR A 4 -20.44 -4.27 -14.86
C THR A 4 -18.96 -4.18 -15.08
N ASN A 5 -18.53 -3.53 -16.16
CA ASN A 5 -17.10 -3.45 -16.47
C ASN A 5 -16.45 -2.21 -15.88
N GLN A 6 -16.96 -1.76 -14.76
CA GLN A 6 -16.34 -0.64 -14.07
C GLN A 6 -14.93 -1.04 -13.62
N GLU A 7 -13.95 -0.33 -14.12
CA GLU A 7 -12.56 -0.60 -13.77
C GLU A 7 -12.29 -0.14 -12.35
N MET A 8 -11.68 -1.00 -11.57
CA MET A 8 -11.31 -0.66 -10.19
C MET A 8 -9.95 0.03 -10.18
N LEU A 9 -9.77 0.94 -9.25
CA LEU A 9 -8.52 1.68 -9.09
C LEU A 9 -7.58 0.90 -8.17
N ARG A 10 -6.38 0.64 -8.67
CA ARG A 10 -5.32 0.01 -7.88
C ARG A 10 -4.34 1.07 -7.41
N HIS A 11 -4.03 1.02 -6.14
CA HIS A 11 -3.06 1.90 -5.48
C HIS A 11 -1.94 1.00 -5.01
N VAL A 12 -0.79 1.06 -5.69
CA VAL A 12 0.33 0.16 -5.44
C VAL A 12 1.44 0.93 -4.74
N VAL A 13 1.88 0.41 -3.61
CA VAL A 13 2.93 1.05 -2.80
C VAL A 13 4.10 0.09 -2.68
N LEU A 14 5.26 0.54 -3.14
CA LEU A 14 6.51 -0.19 -3.00
C LEU A 14 7.35 0.47 -1.92
N ILE A 15 7.88 -0.32 -1.01
CA ILE A 15 8.63 0.22 0.14
C ILE A 15 10.02 -0.37 0.23
N LYS A 16 10.95 0.52 0.54
CA LYS A 16 12.33 0.20 0.86
C LYS A 16 12.60 0.73 2.27
N PHE A 17 12.89 -0.15 3.20
CA PHE A 17 13.21 0.24 4.58
C PHE A 17 14.68 0.61 4.72
N LYS A 18 14.99 1.47 5.69
CA LYS A 18 16.38 1.76 6.06
C LYS A 18 17.05 0.46 6.50
N GLU A 19 18.33 0.33 6.20
CA GLU A 19 19.08 -0.89 6.51
C GLU A 19 19.08 -1.27 7.98
N ASP A 20 19.09 -0.27 8.86
CA ASP A 20 19.14 -0.51 10.31
C ASP A 20 17.77 -0.73 10.93
N THR A 21 16.70 -0.84 10.12
CA THR A 21 15.37 -1.07 10.64
C THR A 21 15.29 -2.47 11.23
N LYS A 22 14.84 -2.56 12.47
CA LYS A 22 14.74 -3.85 13.16
C LYS A 22 13.58 -4.67 12.61
N PRO A 23 13.74 -6.01 12.57
CA PRO A 23 12.66 -6.88 12.10
C PRO A 23 11.34 -6.68 12.83
N GLU A 24 11.37 -6.41 14.14
CA GLU A 24 10.13 -6.17 14.89
C GLU A 24 9.46 -4.87 14.48
N ASP A 25 10.21 -3.86 14.06
CA ASP A 25 9.63 -2.61 13.57
C ASP A 25 8.98 -2.83 12.22
N ILE A 26 9.61 -3.62 11.36
CA ILE A 26 9.03 -3.97 10.06
C ILE A 26 7.72 -4.74 10.26
N SER A 27 7.73 -5.75 11.14
CA SER A 27 6.52 -6.53 11.43
C SER A 27 5.39 -5.66 11.95
N ARG A 28 5.71 -4.70 12.82
CA ARG A 28 4.71 -3.79 13.35
C ARG A 28 4.10 -2.93 12.24
N LEU A 29 4.92 -2.43 11.32
CA LEU A 29 4.44 -1.61 10.22
C LEU A 29 3.60 -2.42 9.22
N GLU A 30 3.99 -3.68 8.98
CA GLU A 30 3.18 -4.57 8.15
C GLU A 30 1.78 -4.74 8.75
N GLN A 31 1.70 -4.96 10.06
CA GLN A 31 0.41 -5.13 10.74
C GLN A 31 -0.38 -3.83 10.78
N GLU A 32 0.29 -2.70 11.00
CA GLU A 32 -0.38 -1.41 10.98
C GLU A 32 -1.02 -1.13 9.62
N PHE A 33 -0.29 -1.41 8.54
CA PHE A 33 -0.82 -1.18 7.20
C PHE A 33 -2.01 -2.08 6.94
N ARG A 34 -1.90 -3.35 7.31
CA ARG A 34 -3.00 -4.30 7.16
C ARG A 34 -4.24 -3.82 7.92
N THR A 35 -4.07 -3.41 9.17
CA THR A 35 -5.18 -2.92 9.99
C THR A 35 -5.79 -1.65 9.41
N LEU A 36 -4.94 -0.74 8.94
CA LEU A 36 -5.41 0.48 8.28
C LEU A 36 -6.32 0.16 7.11
N ALA A 37 -5.87 -0.74 6.25
CA ALA A 37 -6.56 -1.03 4.99
C ALA A 37 -7.76 -1.96 5.15
N THR A 38 -7.74 -2.86 6.15
CA THR A 38 -8.81 -3.86 6.26
C THR A 38 -9.83 -3.56 7.35
N VAL A 39 -9.48 -2.70 8.30
CA VAL A 39 -10.34 -2.42 9.46
C VAL A 39 -10.72 -0.95 9.57
N LYS A 40 -9.74 -0.05 9.41
CA LYS A 40 -9.94 1.35 9.77
C LYS A 40 -10.56 2.22 8.69
N ILE A 41 -10.37 1.87 7.43
CA ILE A 41 -10.85 2.71 6.32
C ILE A 41 -11.69 1.87 5.37
N ASN A 42 -13.00 2.16 5.39
CA ASN A 42 -14.00 1.36 4.65
C ASN A 42 -13.87 1.48 3.13
N GLN A 43 -13.24 2.54 2.63
CA GLN A 43 -13.11 2.76 1.20
C GLN A 43 -12.19 1.75 0.53
N VAL A 44 -11.31 1.10 1.28
CA VAL A 44 -10.44 0.06 0.73
C VAL A 44 -11.25 -1.20 0.50
N LYS A 45 -11.39 -1.61 -0.76
CA LYS A 45 -12.20 -2.77 -1.14
C LYS A 45 -11.44 -4.09 -1.07
N GLN A 46 -10.16 -4.04 -1.40
CA GLN A 46 -9.28 -5.22 -1.34
C GLN A 46 -7.89 -4.75 -0.93
N PHE A 47 -7.20 -5.61 -0.23
CA PHE A 47 -5.84 -5.36 0.22
C PHE A 47 -5.04 -6.64 0.09
N GLU A 48 -3.90 -6.55 -0.59
CA GLU A 48 -2.95 -7.64 -0.61
C GLU A 48 -1.54 -7.09 -0.53
N TRP A 49 -0.62 -7.89 -0.04
CA TRP A 49 0.76 -7.47 0.04
C TRP A 49 1.68 -8.68 0.06
N GLY A 50 2.93 -8.43 -0.22
CA GLY A 50 3.95 -9.46 -0.17
C GLY A 50 5.33 -8.85 -0.19
N THR A 51 6.34 -9.72 -0.13
CA THR A 51 7.73 -9.32 -0.15
C THR A 51 8.42 -9.87 -1.39
N HIS A 52 9.54 -9.26 -1.74
CA HIS A 52 10.31 -9.61 -2.94
C HIS A 52 10.78 -11.07 -2.88
N THR A 53 10.58 -11.80 -3.97
CA THR A 53 11.02 -13.19 -4.09
C THR A 53 11.91 -13.42 -5.32
N GLY A 54 12.14 -12.39 -6.11
CA GLY A 54 12.93 -12.51 -7.32
C GLY A 54 14.39 -12.82 -7.03
N LYS A 55 15.03 -13.51 -7.95
CA LYS A 55 16.42 -13.93 -7.79
C LYS A 55 17.42 -12.96 -8.40
N ASP A 56 16.96 -12.06 -9.27
CA ASP A 56 17.81 -11.00 -9.81
C ASP A 56 17.54 -9.73 -9.01
N ASN A 57 18.41 -8.75 -9.13
CA ASN A 57 18.33 -7.53 -8.33
C ASN A 57 17.57 -6.41 -9.03
N ARG A 58 16.57 -6.76 -9.83
CA ARG A 58 15.78 -5.75 -10.57
C ARG A 58 14.80 -4.99 -9.70
N ASN A 59 14.59 -5.44 -8.48
CA ASN A 59 13.69 -4.76 -7.54
C ASN A 59 14.28 -3.46 -6.98
N GLN A 60 15.53 -3.16 -7.27
CA GLN A 60 16.20 -1.90 -6.90
C GLN A 60 16.09 -1.59 -5.41
N GLY A 61 16.14 -2.64 -4.58
CA GLY A 61 16.12 -2.49 -3.12
C GLY A 61 14.73 -2.43 -2.51
N TYR A 62 13.67 -2.38 -3.33
CA TYR A 62 12.31 -2.41 -2.81
C TYR A 62 11.96 -3.83 -2.40
N THR A 63 11.50 -4.00 -1.16
CA THR A 63 11.27 -5.33 -0.61
C THR A 63 9.81 -5.62 -0.27
N HIS A 64 8.99 -4.59 -0.11
CA HIS A 64 7.59 -4.73 0.29
C HIS A 64 6.68 -4.11 -0.75
N PHE A 65 5.60 -4.81 -1.06
CA PHE A 65 4.68 -4.43 -2.13
C PHE A 65 3.26 -4.56 -1.61
N PHE A 66 2.52 -3.45 -1.63
CA PHE A 66 1.15 -3.40 -1.13
C PHE A 66 0.25 -2.95 -2.26
N CYS A 67 -0.89 -3.62 -2.43
CA CYS A 67 -1.86 -3.24 -3.44
C CYS A 67 -3.22 -3.04 -2.77
N LEU A 68 -3.73 -1.82 -2.84
CA LEU A 68 -5.04 -1.47 -2.31
C LEU A 68 -5.96 -1.21 -3.47
N THR A 69 -7.18 -1.72 -3.40
CA THR A 69 -8.17 -1.52 -4.45
C THR A 69 -9.27 -0.61 -3.96
N PHE A 70 -9.60 0.38 -4.78
CA PHE A 70 -10.68 1.35 -4.50
C PHE A 70 -11.69 1.33 -5.64
N ALA A 71 -12.93 1.68 -5.34
CA ALA A 71 -13.98 1.74 -6.35
C ALA A 71 -13.74 2.88 -7.35
N ASN A 72 -13.16 4.00 -6.88
CA ASN A 72 -12.99 5.21 -7.69
C ASN A 72 -11.95 6.12 -7.06
N GLN A 73 -11.65 7.22 -7.75
CA GLN A 73 -10.66 8.20 -7.30
C GLN A 73 -11.10 8.90 -6.01
N GLU A 74 -12.39 9.17 -5.86
CA GLU A 74 -12.91 9.83 -4.67
C GLU A 74 -12.60 9.02 -3.41
N ASP A 75 -12.79 7.70 -3.49
CA ASP A 75 -12.50 6.81 -2.36
C ASP A 75 -11.01 6.77 -2.04
N LEU A 76 -10.15 6.78 -3.04
CA LEU A 76 -8.71 6.88 -2.81
C LEU A 76 -8.36 8.20 -2.14
N ASP A 77 -8.97 9.30 -2.57
CA ASP A 77 -8.73 10.61 -1.97
C ASP A 77 -9.16 10.63 -0.50
N THR A 78 -10.30 10.01 -0.19
CA THR A 78 -10.77 9.87 1.18
C THR A 78 -9.77 9.11 2.04
N TYR A 79 -9.24 8.01 1.50
CA TYR A 79 -8.20 7.23 2.16
C TYR A 79 -6.95 8.07 2.41
N SER A 80 -6.47 8.75 1.39
CA SER A 80 -5.23 9.54 1.47
C SER A 80 -5.33 10.67 2.50
N ASN A 81 -6.50 11.25 2.65
CA ASN A 81 -6.73 12.37 3.57
C ASN A 81 -7.24 11.94 4.95
N HIS A 82 -7.43 10.65 5.14
CA HIS A 82 -7.95 10.12 6.40
C HIS A 82 -6.89 10.26 7.51
N ASP A 83 -7.32 10.66 8.70
CA ASP A 83 -6.42 10.85 9.84
C ASP A 83 -5.64 9.59 10.17
N ASN A 84 -6.27 8.43 10.08
CA ASN A 84 -5.61 7.14 10.35
C ASN A 84 -4.50 6.86 9.34
N HIS A 85 -4.68 7.26 8.07
CA HIS A 85 -3.63 7.13 7.07
C HIS A 85 -2.46 8.04 7.38
N LYS A 86 -2.74 9.29 7.75
CA LYS A 86 -1.71 10.25 8.10
C LYS A 86 -0.88 9.79 9.29
N GLU A 87 -1.53 9.18 10.26
CA GLU A 87 -0.85 8.66 11.45
C GLU A 87 0.07 7.50 11.07
N PHE A 88 -0.42 6.58 10.24
CA PHE A 88 0.41 5.48 9.75
C PHE A 88 1.63 6.00 9.00
N VAL A 89 1.46 7.00 8.14
CA VAL A 89 2.56 7.58 7.37
C VAL A 89 3.64 8.15 8.28
N LYS A 90 3.25 8.77 9.40
CA LYS A 90 4.23 9.27 10.38
C LYS A 90 5.11 8.15 10.92
N HIS A 91 4.50 7.02 11.25
CA HIS A 91 5.25 5.87 11.77
C HIS A 91 6.17 5.28 10.69
N LEU A 92 5.64 5.15 9.49
CA LEU A 92 6.38 4.59 8.36
C LEU A 92 7.62 5.43 8.03
N LYS A 93 7.48 6.75 8.03
CA LYS A 93 8.56 7.67 7.65
C LYS A 93 9.80 7.52 8.50
N LEU A 94 9.66 7.08 9.74
CA LEU A 94 10.81 6.88 10.63
C LEU A 94 11.77 5.81 10.10
N HIS A 95 11.25 4.88 9.31
CA HIS A 95 12.01 3.71 8.86
C HIS A 95 12.13 3.61 7.34
N LEU A 96 11.67 4.64 6.63
CA LEU A 96 11.56 4.59 5.18
C LEU A 96 12.82 5.13 4.50
N ASP A 97 13.44 4.31 3.65
CA ASP A 97 14.55 4.74 2.80
C ASP A 97 14.03 5.20 1.44
N GLY A 98 12.93 4.63 0.97
CA GLY A 98 12.31 5.05 -0.28
C GLY A 98 10.95 4.42 -0.47
N SER A 99 10.13 5.06 -1.30
CA SER A 99 8.83 4.52 -1.66
C SER A 99 8.48 4.93 -3.08
N LEU A 100 7.68 4.08 -3.72
CA LEU A 100 7.06 4.39 -5.00
C LEU A 100 5.57 4.15 -4.83
N VAL A 101 4.78 5.07 -5.35
CA VAL A 101 3.32 4.95 -5.33
C VAL A 101 2.85 5.05 -6.78
N ILE A 102 2.11 4.05 -7.22
CA ILE A 102 1.63 3.98 -8.58
C ILE A 102 0.14 3.69 -8.54
N ASP A 103 -0.64 4.51 -9.24
CA ASP A 103 -2.09 4.35 -9.31
C ASP A 103 -2.49 4.09 -10.75
N TYR A 104 -3.40 3.13 -10.94
CA TYR A 104 -3.94 2.87 -12.26
C TYR A 104 -5.33 2.25 -12.15
N PHE A 105 -6.14 2.45 -13.18
CA PHE A 105 -7.39 1.71 -13.29
C PHE A 105 -7.10 0.39 -13.98
N ALA A 106 -7.49 -0.70 -13.34
CA ALA A 106 -7.27 -2.04 -13.88
C ALA A 106 -8.05 -2.19 -15.19
N LYS A 107 -7.37 -2.67 -16.23
CA LYS A 107 -7.98 -2.89 -17.54
C LYS A 107 -8.27 -4.36 -17.75
N ASN A 108 -9.34 -4.65 -18.44
CA ASN A 108 -9.72 -6.02 -18.75
C ASN A 108 -9.03 -6.51 -20.00
#